data_06c71eff8b153348880feb9a641f3575
#
_entry.id   06c71eff8b153348880feb9a641f3575
#
_cell.length_a   1.000
_cell.length_b   1.000
_cell.length_c   1.000
_cell.angle_alpha   90.00
_cell.angle_beta   90.00
_cell.angle_gamma   90.00
#
_symmetry.space_group_name_H-M   'P 1'
#
loop_
_entity.id
_entity.type
_entity.pdbx_description
1 polymer ?
#
loop_
_entity_poly.entity_id
_entity_poly.type
_entity_poly.pdbx_seq_one_letter_code
_entity_poly.pdbx_strand_id
1 'polypeptide(L)'
;RAGTSLAQQTASLRREVAPLAVRARLPLVNLALAALRNLQPADFQKFQATLKWLIESDGQIDLFELVLQKIIQRHLKPQFIPARPAVTQFYTMKPLVPDAEVLLSALARVSSADEAEVAKAFQAGAPYARTNEVALNLLPQNQCGLQQIDAALTRLTLAVPQIKKNLLEASVRVVGADG
;
A
#
# COMPACT_ATOMS: atom_id res chain seq x y z
N ARG A 1 18.09 11.57 30.07
CA ARG A 1 17.22 10.69 30.92
C ARG A 1 15.84 10.39 30.29
N ALA A 2 15.31 11.25 29.43
CA ALA A 2 14.03 11.01 28.73
C ALA A 2 14.13 9.86 27.69
N GLY A 3 15.27 9.64 27.05
CA GLY A 3 15.46 8.61 26.04
C GLY A 3 15.36 7.16 26.56
N THR A 4 15.76 6.92 27.81
CA THR A 4 15.68 5.57 28.41
C THR A 4 14.23 5.16 28.67
N SER A 5 13.37 6.08 29.11
CA SER A 5 11.95 5.83 29.33
C SER A 5 11.20 5.51 28.03
N LEU A 6 11.50 6.25 26.95
CA LEU A 6 10.85 6.04 25.64
C LEU A 6 11.25 4.68 25.01
N ALA A 7 12.53 4.32 25.09
CA ALA A 7 13.01 3.03 24.59
C ALA A 7 12.39 1.85 25.37
N GLN A 8 12.24 1.97 26.70
CA GLN A 8 11.59 0.96 27.51
C GLN A 8 10.10 0.82 27.19
N GLN A 9 9.38 1.94 27.00
CA GLN A 9 7.98 1.93 26.56
C GLN A 9 7.83 1.28 25.18
N THR A 10 8.68 1.63 24.23
CA THR A 10 8.68 1.05 22.90
C THR A 10 8.93 -0.46 22.95
N ALA A 11 9.89 -0.91 23.77
CA ALA A 11 10.18 -2.34 23.95
C ALA A 11 9.03 -3.09 24.62
N SER A 12 8.30 -2.46 25.53
CA SER A 12 7.08 -3.04 26.14
C SER A 12 5.97 -3.20 25.08
N LEU A 13 5.65 -2.12 24.36
CA LEU A 13 4.62 -2.14 23.32
C LEU A 13 4.96 -3.16 22.22
N ARG A 14 6.23 -3.27 21.83
CA ARG A 14 6.67 -4.28 20.85
C ARG A 14 6.35 -5.71 21.31
N ARG A 15 6.56 -6.03 22.61
CA ARG A 15 6.23 -7.35 23.16
C ARG A 15 4.74 -7.65 23.14
N GLU A 16 3.90 -6.64 23.27
CA GLU A 16 2.44 -6.78 23.21
C GLU A 16 1.93 -6.89 21.76
N VAL A 17 2.55 -6.16 20.84
CA VAL A 17 2.13 -6.11 19.43
C VAL A 17 2.68 -7.30 18.62
N ALA A 18 3.89 -7.77 18.92
CA ALA A 18 4.56 -8.83 18.16
C ALA A 18 3.74 -10.14 18.03
N PRO A 19 3.04 -10.62 19.08
CA PRO A 19 2.24 -11.84 18.98
C PRO A 19 0.88 -11.67 18.28
N LEU A 20 0.50 -10.44 17.90
CA LEU A 20 -0.78 -10.20 17.25
C LEU A 20 -0.84 -10.86 15.87
N ALA A 21 -1.97 -11.50 15.59
CA ALA A 21 -2.23 -12.06 14.28
C ALA A 21 -2.12 -10.98 13.18
N VAL A 22 -1.66 -11.35 12.00
CA VAL A 22 -1.48 -10.43 10.85
C VAL A 22 -2.74 -9.61 10.58
N ARG A 23 -3.93 -10.23 10.66
CA ARG A 23 -5.23 -9.59 10.49
C ARG A 23 -5.53 -8.46 11.49
N ALA A 24 -4.86 -8.42 12.65
CA ALA A 24 -5.04 -7.40 13.66
C ALA A 24 -4.12 -6.17 13.44
N ARG A 25 -3.11 -6.28 12.60
CA ARG A 25 -2.13 -5.20 12.37
C ARG A 25 -2.76 -3.96 11.75
N LEU A 26 -3.60 -4.13 10.71
CA LEU A 26 -4.26 -2.99 10.05
C LEU A 26 -5.28 -2.28 10.95
N PRO A 27 -6.17 -2.95 11.71
CA PRO A 27 -6.97 -2.32 12.75
C PRO A 27 -6.15 -1.53 13.78
N LEU A 28 -5.01 -2.07 14.21
CA LEU A 28 -4.10 -1.37 15.13
C LEU A 28 -3.53 -0.07 14.53
N VAL A 29 -3.13 -0.12 13.25
CA VAL A 29 -2.70 1.07 12.51
C VAL A 29 -3.80 2.13 12.48
N ASN A 30 -5.05 1.74 12.24
CA ASN A 30 -6.19 2.68 12.22
C ASN A 30 -6.41 3.35 13.58
N LEU A 31 -6.26 2.61 14.69
CA LEU A 31 -6.31 3.20 16.04
C LEU A 31 -5.15 4.17 16.28
N ALA A 32 -3.94 3.80 15.89
CA ALA A 32 -2.76 4.66 15.99
C ALA A 32 -2.92 5.94 15.16
N LEU A 33 -3.50 5.86 13.96
CA LEU A 33 -3.77 7.04 13.13
C LEU A 33 -4.68 8.05 13.83
N ALA A 34 -5.69 7.58 14.57
CA ALA A 34 -6.58 8.47 15.32
C ALA A 34 -5.82 9.25 16.41
N ALA A 35 -4.88 8.61 17.11
CA ALA A 35 -4.02 9.26 18.10
C ALA A 35 -3.01 10.22 17.44
N LEU A 36 -2.40 9.82 16.32
CA LEU A 36 -1.42 10.61 15.59
C LEU A 36 -1.99 11.90 14.97
N ARG A 37 -3.30 11.98 14.78
CA ARG A 37 -3.98 13.20 14.31
C ARG A 37 -3.87 14.36 15.32
N ASN A 38 -3.64 14.06 16.58
CA ASN A 38 -3.52 15.06 17.63
C ASN A 38 -2.08 15.59 17.83
N LEU A 39 -1.12 15.15 17.01
CA LEU A 39 0.25 15.65 17.08
C LEU A 39 0.31 17.15 16.74
N GLN A 40 1.29 17.84 17.32
CA GLN A 40 1.65 19.17 16.83
C GLN A 40 2.42 19.06 15.51
N PRO A 41 2.37 20.08 14.63
CA PRO A 41 3.05 20.03 13.34
C PRO A 41 4.55 19.68 13.42
N ALA A 42 5.26 20.22 14.43
CA ALA A 42 6.68 19.95 14.66
C ALA A 42 6.93 18.48 15.05
N ASP A 43 6.04 17.88 15.85
CA ASP A 43 6.17 16.48 16.26
C ASP A 43 5.77 15.53 15.12
N PHE A 44 4.82 15.93 14.28
CA PHE A 44 4.51 15.20 13.05
C PHE A 44 5.72 15.13 12.10
N GLN A 45 6.48 16.23 11.94
CA GLN A 45 7.71 16.21 11.13
C GLN A 45 8.75 15.24 11.70
N LYS A 46 8.97 15.26 13.03
CA LYS A 46 9.88 14.30 13.69
C LYS A 46 9.40 12.85 13.51
N PHE A 47 8.10 12.61 13.66
CA PHE A 47 7.49 11.30 13.45
C PHE A 47 7.73 10.80 12.02
N GLN A 48 7.50 11.64 11.00
CA GLN A 48 7.75 11.28 9.61
C GLN A 48 9.23 10.95 9.36
N ALA A 49 10.15 11.76 9.89
CA ALA A 49 11.58 11.51 9.75
C ALA A 49 12.01 10.20 10.40
N THR A 50 11.48 9.92 11.61
CA THR A 50 11.75 8.66 12.32
C THR A 50 11.18 7.45 11.59
N LEU A 51 9.95 7.55 11.08
CA LEU A 51 9.32 6.49 10.32
C LEU A 51 10.12 6.17 9.04
N LYS A 52 10.51 7.22 8.31
CA LYS A 52 11.35 7.05 7.11
C LYS A 52 12.67 6.36 7.45
N TRP A 53 13.34 6.82 8.50
CA TRP A 53 14.59 6.22 8.96
C TRP A 53 14.42 4.75 9.35
N LEU A 54 13.33 4.39 10.06
CA LEU A 54 13.04 3.00 10.42
C LEU A 54 12.85 2.10 9.20
N ILE A 55 12.08 2.56 8.22
CA ILE A 55 11.82 1.83 6.96
C ILE A 55 13.11 1.64 6.15
N GLU A 56 14.01 2.63 6.17
CA GLU A 56 15.26 2.58 5.41
C GLU A 56 16.42 1.91 6.18
N SER A 57 16.24 1.58 7.47
CA SER A 57 17.33 1.17 8.38
C SER A 57 17.90 -0.21 8.09
N ASP A 58 17.14 -1.12 7.53
CA ASP A 58 17.57 -2.48 7.18
C ASP A 58 17.96 -2.63 5.70
N GLY A 59 17.80 -1.54 4.92
CA GLY A 59 18.14 -1.51 3.50
C GLY A 59 17.18 -2.30 2.60
N GLN A 60 16.12 -2.86 3.16
CA GLN A 60 15.08 -3.60 2.44
C GLN A 60 13.71 -3.09 2.89
N ILE A 61 12.97 -2.52 1.95
CA ILE A 61 11.57 -2.12 2.19
C ILE A 61 10.69 -3.31 1.84
N ASP A 62 9.88 -3.78 2.77
CA ASP A 62 8.87 -4.80 2.48
C ASP A 62 7.53 -4.19 2.05
N LEU A 63 6.63 -5.05 1.53
CA LEU A 63 5.31 -4.60 1.06
C LEU A 63 4.47 -4.01 2.19
N PHE A 64 4.57 -4.54 3.42
CA PHE A 64 3.84 -4.03 4.57
C PHE A 64 4.31 -2.62 4.95
N GLU A 65 5.60 -2.37 4.94
CA GLU A 65 6.19 -1.07 5.22
C GLU A 65 5.80 -0.02 4.18
N LEU A 66 5.81 -0.39 2.89
CA LEU A 66 5.32 0.46 1.82
C LEU A 66 3.85 0.83 2.03
N VAL A 67 2.99 -0.16 2.31
CA VAL A 67 1.56 0.06 2.56
C VAL A 67 1.35 0.95 3.79
N LEU A 68 2.07 0.69 4.88
CA LEU A 68 2.02 1.49 6.10
C LEU A 68 2.42 2.95 5.84
N GLN A 69 3.50 3.16 5.12
CA GLN A 69 3.95 4.51 4.72
C GLN A 69 2.87 5.23 3.89
N LYS A 70 2.26 4.55 2.92
CA LYS A 70 1.18 5.13 2.09
C LYS A 70 -0.06 5.46 2.90
N ILE A 71 -0.47 4.59 3.83
CA ILE A 71 -1.60 4.84 4.74
C ILE A 71 -1.33 6.10 5.58
N ILE A 72 -0.17 6.20 6.20
CA ILE A 72 0.22 7.33 7.03
C ILE A 72 0.26 8.62 6.21
N GLN A 73 0.90 8.61 5.03
CA GLN A 73 0.94 9.77 4.14
C GLN A 73 -0.46 10.22 3.74
N ARG A 74 -1.34 9.30 3.37
CA ARG A 74 -2.69 9.61 2.90
C ARG A 74 -3.59 10.17 4.00
N HIS A 75 -3.50 9.62 5.21
CA HIS A 75 -4.44 9.94 6.29
C HIS A 75 -3.97 11.04 7.25
N LEU A 76 -2.65 11.24 7.39
CA LEU A 76 -2.10 12.23 8.31
C LEU A 76 -1.57 13.46 7.59
N LYS A 77 -0.86 13.30 6.47
CA LYS A 77 -0.23 14.43 5.79
C LYS A 77 -1.18 15.61 5.48
N PRO A 78 -2.44 15.38 5.01
CA PRO A 78 -3.36 16.48 4.72
C PRO A 78 -3.76 17.34 5.93
N GLN A 79 -3.60 16.83 7.15
CA GLN A 79 -3.94 17.56 8.37
C GLN A 79 -2.83 18.53 8.80
N PHE A 80 -1.59 18.21 8.48
CA PHE A 80 -0.42 18.97 8.90
C PHE A 80 0.18 19.82 7.78
N ILE A 81 -0.07 19.45 6.54
CA ILE A 81 0.46 20.11 5.35
C ILE A 81 -0.73 20.37 4.42
N PRO A 82 -1.10 21.65 4.20
CA PRO A 82 -2.14 21.99 3.24
C PRO A 82 -1.81 21.35 1.87
N ALA A 83 -2.59 20.37 1.47
CA ALA A 83 -2.44 19.74 0.17
C ALA A 83 -3.53 20.27 -0.78
N ARG A 84 -3.14 20.59 -1.99
CA ARG A 84 -4.13 20.79 -3.05
C ARG A 84 -4.85 19.47 -3.30
N PRO A 85 -6.18 19.46 -3.47
CA PRO A 85 -6.90 18.25 -3.84
C PRO A 85 -6.23 17.60 -5.06
N ALA A 86 -6.05 16.29 -5.01
CA ALA A 86 -5.54 15.58 -6.18
C ALA A 86 -6.53 15.75 -7.34
N VAL A 87 -6.08 16.41 -8.40
CA VAL A 87 -6.91 16.61 -9.58
C VAL A 87 -6.99 15.29 -10.33
N THR A 88 -8.20 14.86 -10.66
CA THR A 88 -8.40 13.68 -11.51
C THR A 88 -7.79 13.96 -12.88
N GLN A 89 -6.88 13.06 -13.30
CA GLN A 89 -6.16 13.17 -14.57
C GLN A 89 -6.55 12.07 -15.56
N PHE A 90 -6.98 10.91 -15.06
CA PHE A 90 -7.29 9.74 -15.88
C PHE A 90 -8.78 9.41 -15.83
N TYR A 91 -9.42 9.57 -16.98
CA TYR A 91 -10.85 9.31 -17.19
C TYR A 91 -11.11 7.97 -17.86
N THR A 92 -10.07 7.35 -18.44
CA THR A 92 -10.12 6.05 -19.10
C THR A 92 -9.03 5.14 -18.55
N MET A 93 -9.22 3.83 -18.68
CA MET A 93 -8.26 2.82 -18.20
C MET A 93 -7.01 2.73 -19.06
N LYS A 94 -7.10 3.05 -20.36
CA LYS A 94 -6.01 2.86 -21.35
C LYS A 94 -4.64 3.39 -20.90
N PRO A 95 -4.50 4.64 -20.41
CA PRO A 95 -3.21 5.16 -19.95
C PRO A 95 -2.74 4.55 -18.61
N LEU A 96 -3.59 3.80 -17.92
CA LEU A 96 -3.33 3.18 -16.62
C LEU A 96 -3.14 1.66 -16.70
N VAL A 97 -3.18 1.10 -17.90
CA VAL A 97 -2.98 -0.35 -18.12
C VAL A 97 -1.65 -0.83 -17.53
N PRO A 98 -0.50 -0.19 -17.78
CA PRO A 98 0.76 -0.62 -17.17
C PRO A 98 0.74 -0.60 -15.64
N ASP A 99 0.06 0.41 -15.05
CA ASP A 99 -0.04 0.55 -13.60
C ASP A 99 -0.94 -0.55 -12.99
N ALA A 100 -2.01 -0.92 -13.68
CA ALA A 100 -2.89 -2.01 -13.28
C ALA A 100 -2.21 -3.38 -13.40
N GLU A 101 -1.44 -3.60 -14.47
CA GLU A 101 -0.64 -4.81 -14.66
C GLU A 101 0.37 -4.98 -13.53
N VAL A 102 1.11 -3.93 -13.16
CA VAL A 102 2.04 -3.95 -12.01
C VAL A 102 1.31 -4.30 -10.73
N LEU A 103 0.20 -3.62 -10.41
CA LEU A 103 -0.55 -3.85 -9.18
C LEU A 103 -1.10 -5.27 -9.08
N LEU A 104 -1.80 -5.75 -10.10
CA LEU A 104 -2.44 -7.06 -10.08
C LEU A 104 -1.41 -8.20 -10.14
N SER A 105 -0.32 -8.03 -10.90
CA SER A 105 0.78 -9.00 -10.94
C SER A 105 1.50 -9.10 -9.59
N ALA A 106 1.74 -7.97 -8.93
CA ALA A 106 2.33 -7.96 -7.59
C ALA A 106 1.42 -8.68 -6.57
N LEU A 107 0.12 -8.40 -6.59
CA LEU A 107 -0.85 -9.07 -5.71
C LEU A 107 -0.92 -10.57 -5.95
N ALA A 108 -0.93 -11.02 -7.21
CA ALA A 108 -0.94 -12.43 -7.55
C ALA A 108 0.31 -13.17 -7.02
N ARG A 109 1.48 -12.51 -6.99
CA ARG A 109 2.74 -13.07 -6.52
C ARG A 109 2.90 -13.06 -4.99
N VAL A 110 2.07 -12.32 -4.26
CA VAL A 110 2.08 -12.34 -2.80
C VAL A 110 1.48 -13.65 -2.27
N SER A 111 0.51 -14.22 -2.98
CA SER A 111 -0.21 -15.42 -2.52
C SER A 111 0.54 -16.72 -2.82
N SER A 112 1.33 -16.80 -3.89
CA SER A 112 2.06 -18.02 -4.27
C SER A 112 3.39 -17.72 -4.97
N ALA A 113 4.35 -18.63 -4.82
CA ALA A 113 5.59 -18.64 -5.59
C ALA A 113 5.49 -19.51 -6.85
N ASP A 114 4.43 -20.30 -7.00
CA ASP A 114 4.17 -21.15 -8.18
C ASP A 114 3.60 -20.28 -9.30
N GLU A 115 4.28 -20.25 -10.44
CA GLU A 115 3.88 -19.43 -11.60
C GLU A 115 2.51 -19.82 -12.18
N ALA A 116 2.08 -21.08 -12.05
CA ALA A 116 0.77 -21.51 -12.52
C ALA A 116 -0.35 -20.95 -11.62
N GLU A 117 -0.15 -20.99 -10.30
CA GLU A 117 -1.07 -20.39 -9.33
C GLU A 117 -1.08 -18.84 -9.44
N VAL A 118 0.08 -18.23 -9.64
CA VAL A 118 0.18 -16.77 -9.91
C VAL A 118 -0.63 -16.39 -11.15
N ALA A 119 -0.49 -17.16 -12.26
CA ALA A 119 -1.24 -16.91 -13.48
C ALA A 119 -2.76 -17.07 -13.26
N LYS A 120 -3.17 -18.10 -12.54
CA LYS A 120 -4.57 -18.36 -12.20
C LYS A 120 -5.15 -17.22 -11.35
N ALA A 121 -4.43 -16.79 -10.31
CA ALA A 121 -4.84 -15.66 -9.46
C ALA A 121 -4.96 -14.36 -10.28
N PHE A 122 -3.98 -14.05 -11.11
CA PHE A 122 -4.03 -12.89 -12.01
C PHE A 122 -5.25 -12.93 -12.92
N GLN A 123 -5.51 -14.08 -13.58
CA GLN A 123 -6.64 -14.26 -14.48
C GLN A 123 -7.99 -14.16 -13.80
N ALA A 124 -8.08 -14.50 -12.51
CA ALA A 124 -9.31 -14.31 -11.72
C ALA A 124 -9.70 -12.84 -11.57
N GLY A 125 -8.73 -11.93 -11.49
CA GLY A 125 -8.98 -10.50 -11.29
C GLY A 125 -8.90 -9.65 -12.57
N ALA A 126 -8.02 -9.96 -13.51
CA ALA A 126 -7.76 -9.15 -14.70
C ALA A 126 -9.03 -8.76 -15.51
N PRO A 127 -10.05 -9.63 -15.66
CA PRO A 127 -11.29 -9.27 -16.38
C PRO A 127 -12.05 -8.10 -15.76
N TYR A 128 -11.92 -7.85 -14.46
CA TYR A 128 -12.63 -6.77 -13.76
C TYR A 128 -11.96 -5.40 -13.93
N ALA A 129 -10.66 -5.38 -14.23
CA ALA A 129 -9.92 -4.15 -14.48
C ALA A 129 -9.73 -3.84 -15.97
N ARG A 130 -9.96 -4.81 -16.86
CA ARG A 130 -9.81 -4.60 -18.32
C ARG A 130 -10.89 -3.66 -18.87
N THR A 131 -10.58 -3.04 -20.00
CA THR A 131 -11.58 -2.42 -20.89
C THR A 131 -11.85 -3.35 -22.09
N ASN A 132 -12.91 -3.06 -22.84
CA ASN A 132 -13.22 -3.82 -24.08
C ASN A 132 -12.09 -3.73 -25.12
N GLU A 133 -11.17 -2.76 -24.99
CA GLU A 133 -10.12 -2.48 -25.98
C GLU A 133 -8.74 -3.00 -25.56
N VAL A 134 -8.50 -3.28 -24.27
CA VAL A 134 -7.15 -3.62 -23.77
C VAL A 134 -7.22 -4.77 -22.79
N ALA A 135 -6.53 -5.86 -23.12
CA ALA A 135 -6.25 -6.95 -22.20
C ALA A 135 -5.10 -6.57 -21.25
N LEU A 136 -5.13 -7.08 -20.02
CA LEU A 136 -4.04 -6.95 -19.07
C LEU A 136 -3.14 -8.17 -19.14
N ASN A 137 -1.83 -7.97 -19.00
CA ASN A 137 -0.82 -9.01 -19.03
C ASN A 137 -0.20 -9.23 -17.65
N LEU A 138 0.05 -10.49 -17.32
CA LEU A 138 0.84 -10.83 -16.14
C LEU A 138 2.30 -10.44 -16.38
N LEU A 139 2.82 -9.56 -15.53
CA LEU A 139 4.22 -9.12 -15.62
C LEU A 139 5.16 -10.08 -14.87
N PRO A 140 6.42 -10.22 -15.33
CA PRO A 140 7.43 -10.96 -14.61
C PRO A 140 7.79 -10.28 -13.28
N GLN A 141 8.29 -11.05 -12.30
CA GLN A 141 8.56 -10.59 -10.95
C GLN A 141 9.47 -9.35 -10.88
N ASN A 142 10.48 -9.26 -11.73
CA ASN A 142 11.41 -8.13 -11.77
C ASN A 142 10.78 -6.80 -12.24
N GLN A 143 9.55 -6.84 -12.78
CA GLN A 143 8.77 -5.65 -13.15
C GLN A 143 7.70 -5.28 -12.11
N CYS A 144 7.58 -6.03 -11.03
CA CYS A 144 6.60 -5.85 -9.96
C CYS A 144 7.26 -5.51 -8.61
N GLY A 145 8.43 -4.85 -8.64
CA GLY A 145 9.13 -4.43 -7.44
C GLY A 145 8.41 -3.27 -6.71
N LEU A 146 8.83 -3.00 -5.48
CA LEU A 146 8.18 -1.99 -4.63
C LEU A 146 8.19 -0.59 -5.24
N GLN A 147 9.24 -0.22 -5.98
CA GLN A 147 9.29 1.07 -6.67
C GLN A 147 8.24 1.17 -7.77
N GLN A 148 8.03 0.10 -8.54
CA GLN A 148 7.01 0.02 -9.58
C GLN A 148 5.61 0.07 -8.96
N ILE A 149 5.39 -0.64 -7.86
CA ILE A 149 4.12 -0.61 -7.12
C ILE A 149 3.84 0.80 -6.60
N ASP A 150 4.84 1.48 -6.03
CA ASP A 150 4.71 2.84 -5.52
C ASP A 150 4.33 3.84 -6.61
N ALA A 151 5.00 3.77 -7.75
CA ALA A 151 4.72 4.61 -8.91
C ALA A 151 3.31 4.33 -9.47
N ALA A 152 2.94 3.05 -9.63
CA ALA A 152 1.63 2.64 -10.10
C ALA A 152 0.51 3.14 -9.18
N LEU A 153 0.61 2.91 -7.87
CA LEU A 153 -0.35 3.39 -6.88
C LEU A 153 -0.51 4.91 -6.93
N THR A 154 0.58 5.65 -7.10
CA THR A 154 0.55 7.11 -7.21
C THR A 154 -0.26 7.55 -8.42
N ARG A 155 -0.05 6.96 -9.59
CA ARG A 155 -0.81 7.27 -10.81
C ARG A 155 -2.27 6.84 -10.71
N LEU A 156 -2.55 5.64 -10.18
CA LEU A 156 -3.90 5.11 -9.98
C LEU A 156 -4.74 5.99 -9.04
N THR A 157 -4.13 6.70 -8.08
CA THR A 157 -4.87 7.66 -7.23
C THR A 157 -5.48 8.82 -8.01
N LEU A 158 -4.95 9.14 -9.19
CA LEU A 158 -5.41 10.23 -10.05
C LEU A 158 -6.52 9.80 -11.03
N ALA A 159 -6.95 8.53 -10.97
CA ALA A 159 -8.04 8.01 -11.79
C ALA A 159 -9.43 8.41 -11.25
N VAL A 160 -10.42 8.40 -12.13
CA VAL A 160 -11.83 8.56 -11.74
C VAL A 160 -12.28 7.44 -10.79
N PRO A 161 -13.29 7.69 -9.93
CA PRO A 161 -13.77 6.72 -8.94
C PRO A 161 -14.15 5.36 -9.53
N GLN A 162 -14.73 5.32 -10.74
CA GLN A 162 -15.14 4.08 -11.38
C GLN A 162 -13.96 3.15 -11.71
N ILE A 163 -12.84 3.71 -12.20
CA ILE A 163 -11.62 2.95 -12.46
C ILE A 163 -11.06 2.39 -11.14
N LYS A 164 -11.03 3.19 -10.09
CA LYS A 164 -10.57 2.75 -8.76
C LYS A 164 -11.43 1.62 -8.20
N LYS A 165 -12.75 1.70 -8.38
CA LYS A 165 -13.69 0.64 -7.97
C LYS A 165 -13.40 -0.66 -8.73
N ASN A 166 -13.24 -0.59 -10.04
CA ASN A 166 -12.94 -1.76 -10.87
C ASN A 166 -11.60 -2.41 -10.49
N LEU A 167 -10.57 -1.58 -10.24
CA LEU A 167 -9.26 -2.06 -9.77
C LEU A 167 -9.32 -2.69 -8.39
N LEU A 168 -10.11 -2.13 -7.48
CA LEU A 168 -10.31 -2.72 -6.15
C LEU A 168 -11.01 -4.07 -6.26
N GLU A 169 -12.04 -4.19 -7.08
CA GLU A 169 -12.73 -5.45 -7.32
C GLU A 169 -11.81 -6.50 -7.96
N ALA A 170 -11.03 -6.10 -8.97
CA ALA A 170 -9.99 -6.94 -9.56
C ALA A 170 -8.99 -7.43 -8.50
N SER A 171 -8.50 -6.52 -7.65
CA SER A 171 -7.55 -6.85 -6.58
C SER A 171 -8.11 -7.85 -5.58
N VAL A 172 -9.38 -7.69 -5.17
CA VAL A 172 -10.06 -8.65 -4.28
C VAL A 172 -10.15 -10.03 -4.92
N ARG A 173 -10.42 -10.10 -6.23
CA ARG A 173 -10.49 -11.38 -6.96
C ARG A 173 -9.13 -12.05 -7.08
N VAL A 174 -8.07 -11.27 -7.32
CA VAL A 174 -6.69 -11.81 -7.35
C VAL A 174 -6.33 -12.43 -6.00
N VAL A 175 -6.54 -11.68 -4.90
CA VAL A 175 -6.18 -12.14 -3.55
C VAL A 175 -7.07 -13.27 -3.07
N GLY A 176 -8.33 -13.31 -3.48
CA GLY A 176 -9.28 -14.35 -3.09
C GLY A 176 -9.27 -15.60 -3.98
N ALA A 177 -8.34 -15.71 -4.92
CA ALA A 177 -8.27 -16.87 -5.81
C ALA A 177 -7.73 -18.14 -5.15
N ASP A 178 -7.09 -18.00 -3.97
CA ASP A 178 -6.49 -19.10 -3.19
C ASP A 178 -7.39 -19.63 -2.06
N GLY A 179 -8.62 -19.11 -1.92
CA GLY A 179 -9.55 -19.43 -0.84
C GLY A 179 -10.72 -20.31 -1.25
#